data_b2ff7262a054ff0edd052841e2e5cd00
#
_entry.id   b2ff7262a054ff0edd052841e2e5cd00
#
_cell.length_a   1.000
_cell.length_b   1.000
_cell.length_c   1.000
_cell.angle_alpha   90.00
_cell.angle_beta   90.00
_cell.angle_gamma   90.00
#
_symmetry.space_group_name_H-M   'P 1'
#
loop_
_entity.id
_entity.type
_entity.pdbx_description
1 polymer ?
#
loop_
_entity_poly.entity_id
_entity_poly.type
_entity_poly.pdbx_seq_one_letter_code
_entity_poly.pdbx_strand_id
1 'polypeptide(L)'
;MGCMAALLTGSVAAGLYMWHGDSERIKELESQLGTLRKQEEQSAVDRRMSQQLEEIAYGQQALSEERSREAIRQSEIAQRMTLRSEAERQNALRAQAAAEASAEEAKASYQLAEHQRQLAEHARQVADTLNYISLGRTLGSQSYAIYRSGDTELGTMLAYAAYLYTSDNGGNLYTSSVFQALTQAARSKRSWSIHNGRITGVDISKQDGGLMTVSTRGELLLHKQEGGRMKTKRLFDNRNYCFRDVFSANIGKSYAVSHTGHLVVVDGSQTRVVVLENVLRPFSLQPMPEERLLLIIGEGSIAMYDMATDKVIGTRPLDFTVVSTGRHHNRPLLFDHRGRMHSVGSLDNITSKKVPVAGQVTAFASNASLTAYGMSDGSIWLTYPNGKVLKLAGHLSKVTKLKMIDDRLYSSSYDGKMLFWMTSDLQIRPITLFQADNWLTDFTFTNDKDYIWTGDNRGTVSEHLISLPVIAKHIRQRVKRNFTQEEWDFYVGKGIPYRELKD
;
A
#
# COMPACT_ATOMS: atom_id res chain seq x y z
N MET A 1 -32.39 7.83 -57.99
CA MET A 1 -32.10 6.70 -57.05
C MET A 1 -30.70 6.79 -56.42
N GLY A 2 -29.71 7.36 -57.05
CA GLY A 2 -28.34 7.46 -56.48
C GLY A 2 -28.17 8.38 -55.26
N CYS A 3 -28.91 9.46 -55.14
CA CYS A 3 -28.75 10.44 -54.02
C CYS A 3 -29.33 9.95 -52.69
N MET A 4 -30.34 9.06 -52.67
CA MET A 4 -30.93 8.53 -51.43
C MET A 4 -30.05 7.47 -50.77
N ALA A 5 -29.35 6.66 -51.59
CA ALA A 5 -28.42 5.66 -51.06
C ALA A 5 -27.18 6.30 -50.37
N ALA A 6 -26.73 7.44 -50.88
CA ALA A 6 -25.57 8.15 -50.32
C ALA A 6 -25.87 8.81 -48.96
N LEU A 7 -27.11 9.26 -48.74
CA LEU A 7 -27.49 9.84 -47.44
C LEU A 7 -27.70 8.79 -46.35
N LEU A 8 -28.17 7.58 -46.69
CA LEU A 8 -28.32 6.48 -45.73
C LEU A 8 -26.97 5.87 -45.32
N THR A 9 -26.04 5.72 -46.26
CA THR A 9 -24.68 5.25 -45.93
C THR A 9 -23.92 6.25 -45.08
N GLY A 10 -24.16 7.56 -45.30
CA GLY A 10 -23.58 8.61 -44.47
C GLY A 10 -24.04 8.59 -43.01
N SER A 11 -25.32 8.32 -42.77
CA SER A 11 -25.89 8.26 -41.42
C SER A 11 -25.44 7.03 -40.63
N VAL A 12 -25.29 5.88 -41.28
CA VAL A 12 -24.75 4.66 -40.65
C VAL A 12 -23.26 4.79 -40.35
N ALA A 13 -22.50 5.42 -41.25
CA ALA A 13 -21.07 5.67 -41.02
C ALA A 13 -20.82 6.67 -39.87
N ALA A 14 -21.66 7.70 -39.76
CA ALA A 14 -21.60 8.65 -38.65
C ALA A 14 -21.96 8.00 -37.31
N GLY A 15 -22.94 7.10 -37.28
CA GLY A 15 -23.33 6.33 -36.10
C GLY A 15 -22.23 5.36 -35.64
N LEU A 16 -21.55 4.69 -36.56
CA LEU A 16 -20.44 3.79 -36.26
C LEU A 16 -19.18 4.55 -35.80
N TYR A 17 -18.94 5.73 -36.30
CA TYR A 17 -17.81 6.57 -35.89
C TYR A 17 -17.99 7.11 -34.46
N MET A 18 -19.21 7.50 -34.11
CA MET A 18 -19.54 7.92 -32.74
C MET A 18 -19.48 6.77 -31.74
N TRP A 19 -19.94 5.58 -32.13
CA TRP A 19 -19.82 4.38 -31.28
C TRP A 19 -18.38 4.00 -30.99
N HIS A 20 -17.48 4.15 -31.97
CA HIS A 20 -16.06 3.85 -31.78
C HIS A 20 -15.41 4.90 -30.85
N GLY A 21 -15.77 6.17 -30.96
CA GLY A 21 -15.31 7.25 -30.11
C GLY A 21 -15.73 7.10 -28.64
N ASP A 22 -16.95 6.65 -28.42
CA ASP A 22 -17.46 6.45 -27.06
C ASP A 22 -16.86 5.22 -26.38
N SER A 23 -16.56 4.17 -27.11
CA SER A 23 -15.88 2.98 -26.58
C SER A 23 -14.42 3.25 -26.20
N GLU A 24 -13.73 4.11 -26.96
CA GLU A 24 -12.38 4.55 -26.58
C GLU A 24 -12.39 5.50 -25.38
N ARG A 25 -13.41 6.32 -25.29
CA ARG A 25 -13.61 7.24 -24.17
C ARG A 25 -13.89 6.54 -22.84
N ILE A 26 -14.60 5.41 -22.88
CA ILE A 26 -14.83 4.55 -21.72
C ILE A 26 -13.53 3.85 -21.29
N LYS A 27 -12.75 3.35 -22.22
CA LYS A 27 -11.43 2.77 -21.95
C LYS A 27 -10.46 3.82 -21.41
N GLU A 28 -10.57 5.03 -21.86
CA GLU A 28 -9.76 6.13 -21.38
C GLU A 28 -10.16 6.57 -19.96
N LEU A 29 -11.45 6.55 -19.63
CA LEU A 29 -11.95 6.79 -18.28
C LEU A 29 -11.55 5.66 -17.31
N GLU A 30 -11.58 4.40 -17.75
CA GLU A 30 -11.07 3.28 -16.96
C GLU A 30 -9.54 3.36 -16.78
N SER A 31 -8.83 3.81 -17.79
CA SER A 31 -7.40 4.10 -17.72
C SER A 31 -7.10 5.25 -16.76
N GLN A 32 -7.93 6.29 -16.78
CA GLN A 32 -7.82 7.43 -15.85
C GLN A 32 -8.14 7.02 -14.41
N LEU A 33 -9.08 6.09 -14.21
CA LEU A 33 -9.34 5.51 -12.90
C LEU A 33 -8.11 4.73 -12.38
N GLY A 34 -7.45 4.04 -13.27
CA GLY A 34 -6.18 3.36 -12.98
C GLY A 34 -5.04 4.34 -12.65
N THR A 35 -4.92 5.41 -13.41
CA THR A 35 -3.86 6.40 -13.21
C THR A 35 -4.09 7.29 -11.99
N LEU A 36 -5.33 7.60 -11.68
CA LEU A 36 -5.68 8.31 -10.45
C LEU A 36 -5.35 7.49 -9.20
N ARG A 37 -5.64 6.19 -9.19
CA ARG A 37 -5.19 5.28 -8.12
C ARG A 37 -3.68 5.31 -7.90
N LYS A 38 -2.92 5.67 -8.92
CA LYS A 38 -1.45 5.76 -8.90
C LYS A 38 -0.92 7.15 -8.54
N GLN A 39 -1.64 8.20 -8.93
CA GLN A 39 -1.26 9.58 -8.60
C GLN A 39 -1.48 9.94 -7.13
N GLU A 40 -2.28 9.15 -6.42
CA GLU A 40 -2.53 9.27 -5.01
C GLU A 40 -1.29 9.10 -4.13
N GLU A 41 -0.27 8.49 -4.67
CA GLU A 41 1.01 8.29 -4.00
C GLU A 41 1.94 9.52 -4.03
N GLN A 42 1.57 10.55 -4.77
CA GLN A 42 2.41 11.76 -4.95
C GLN A 42 1.89 13.00 -4.22
N SER A 43 1.52 12.88 -2.99
CA SER A 43 1.08 14.06 -2.26
C SER A 43 2.21 14.87 -1.66
N ALA A 44 2.62 15.83 -2.40
CA ALA A 44 3.31 17.00 -1.85
C ALA A 44 2.78 18.29 -2.48
N VAL A 45 1.50 18.40 -2.79
CA VAL A 45 1.03 19.64 -3.44
C VAL A 45 -0.46 19.90 -3.22
N ASP A 46 -0.81 20.51 -2.10
CA ASP A 46 -2.14 21.10 -1.87
C ASP A 46 -2.59 22.15 -2.92
N ARG A 47 -1.65 22.61 -3.76
CA ARG A 47 -1.95 23.62 -4.80
C ARG A 47 -2.42 23.07 -6.14
N ARG A 48 -2.25 21.78 -6.44
CA ARG A 48 -2.70 21.19 -7.70
C ARG A 48 -4.13 20.65 -7.65
N MET A 49 -4.69 20.48 -6.47
CA MET A 49 -6.00 19.86 -6.29
C MET A 49 -7.16 20.76 -6.78
N SER A 50 -7.05 22.08 -6.62
CA SER A 50 -8.05 23.01 -7.18
C SER A 50 -8.08 23.01 -8.71
N GLN A 51 -6.92 22.87 -9.36
CA GLN A 51 -6.85 22.79 -10.83
C GLN A 51 -7.42 21.48 -11.38
N GLN A 52 -7.24 20.36 -10.69
CA GLN A 52 -7.83 19.08 -11.11
C GLN A 52 -9.35 19.01 -10.90
N LEU A 53 -9.88 19.68 -9.87
CA LEU A 53 -11.33 19.80 -9.66
C LEU A 53 -11.98 20.66 -10.73
N GLU A 54 -11.31 21.71 -11.16
CA GLU A 54 -11.75 22.56 -12.28
C GLU A 54 -11.77 21.79 -13.61
N GLU A 55 -10.73 21.00 -13.88
CA GLU A 55 -10.65 20.15 -15.09
C GLU A 55 -11.75 19.08 -15.13
N ILE A 56 -12.05 18.47 -13.99
CA ILE A 56 -13.13 17.48 -13.87
C ILE A 56 -14.51 18.15 -14.02
N ALA A 57 -14.71 19.34 -13.46
CA ALA A 57 -15.95 20.09 -13.61
C ALA A 57 -16.18 20.51 -15.07
N TYR A 58 -15.13 20.96 -15.77
CA TYR A 58 -15.19 21.26 -17.22
C TYR A 58 -15.48 20.02 -18.05
N GLY A 59 -14.86 18.86 -17.71
CA GLY A 59 -15.15 17.60 -18.36
C GLY A 59 -16.60 17.13 -18.19
N GLN A 60 -17.19 17.37 -17.02
CA GLN A 60 -18.60 17.05 -16.76
C GLN A 60 -19.57 17.98 -17.48
N GLN A 61 -19.24 19.27 -17.55
CA GLN A 61 -20.07 20.23 -18.27
C GLN A 61 -20.08 19.93 -19.78
N ALA A 62 -18.92 19.64 -20.35
CA ALA A 62 -18.78 19.24 -21.75
C ALA A 62 -19.59 17.96 -22.07
N LEU A 63 -19.53 16.97 -21.19
CA LEU A 63 -20.28 15.72 -21.33
C LEU A 63 -21.82 15.93 -21.20
N SER A 64 -22.26 16.87 -20.35
CA SER A 64 -23.66 17.23 -20.20
C SER A 64 -24.21 17.98 -21.42
N GLU A 65 -23.42 18.87 -22.01
CA GLU A 65 -23.80 19.61 -23.23
C GLU A 65 -23.88 18.68 -24.45
N GLU A 66 -22.97 17.71 -24.55
CA GLU A 66 -22.99 16.73 -25.62
C GLU A 66 -24.23 15.82 -25.56
N ARG A 67 -24.65 15.40 -24.37
CA ARG A 67 -25.89 14.65 -24.16
C ARG A 67 -27.15 15.44 -24.53
N SER A 68 -27.15 16.74 -24.24
CA SER A 68 -28.27 17.62 -24.57
C SER A 68 -28.43 17.79 -26.11
N ARG A 69 -27.30 17.91 -26.82
CA ARG A 69 -27.28 18.02 -28.29
C ARG A 69 -27.72 16.72 -28.97
N GLU A 70 -27.37 15.57 -28.38
CA GLU A 70 -27.71 14.26 -28.91
C GLU A 70 -29.19 13.93 -28.71
N ALA A 71 -29.80 14.28 -27.57
CA ALA A 71 -31.23 14.16 -27.32
C ALA A 71 -32.07 15.04 -28.28
N ILE A 72 -31.58 16.22 -28.62
CA ILE A 72 -32.22 17.13 -29.59
C ILE A 72 -32.15 16.52 -31.01
N ARG A 73 -31.01 15.95 -31.41
CA ARG A 73 -30.89 15.26 -32.73
C ARG A 73 -31.80 14.05 -32.85
N GLN A 74 -31.95 13.26 -31.80
CA GLN A 74 -32.84 12.10 -31.79
C GLN A 74 -34.32 12.53 -31.89
N SER A 75 -34.69 13.65 -31.24
CA SER A 75 -36.02 14.22 -31.34
C SER A 75 -36.34 14.71 -32.76
N GLU A 76 -35.36 15.37 -33.42
CA GLU A 76 -35.51 15.82 -34.82
C GLU A 76 -35.60 14.63 -35.81
N ILE A 77 -34.84 13.56 -35.57
CA ILE A 77 -34.90 12.35 -36.40
C ILE A 77 -36.28 11.68 -36.25
N ALA A 78 -36.80 11.59 -35.03
CA ALA A 78 -38.10 11.01 -34.76
C ALA A 78 -39.27 11.85 -35.40
N GLN A 79 -39.16 13.18 -35.35
CA GLN A 79 -40.17 14.05 -36.03
C GLN A 79 -40.14 13.94 -37.56
N ARG A 80 -38.98 13.80 -38.17
CA ARG A 80 -38.85 13.60 -39.65
C ARG A 80 -39.41 12.23 -40.09
N MET A 81 -39.30 11.20 -39.26
CA MET A 81 -39.87 9.90 -39.56
C MET A 81 -41.41 9.87 -39.46
N THR A 82 -42.01 10.58 -38.52
CA THR A 82 -43.47 10.70 -38.41
C THR A 82 -44.10 11.44 -39.59
N LEU A 83 -43.49 12.48 -40.08
CA LEU A 83 -43.99 13.23 -41.26
C LEU A 83 -43.90 12.44 -42.57
N ARG A 84 -42.96 11.52 -42.69
CA ARG A 84 -42.84 10.68 -43.87
C ARG A 84 -43.90 9.56 -43.92
N SER A 85 -44.28 9.03 -42.79
CA SER A 85 -45.28 7.97 -42.66
C SER A 85 -46.66 8.40 -43.15
N GLU A 86 -46.99 9.67 -43.04
CA GLU A 86 -48.27 10.24 -43.52
C GLU A 86 -48.38 10.42 -45.05
N ALA A 87 -47.23 10.66 -45.69
CA ALA A 87 -47.18 10.83 -47.16
C ALA A 87 -47.29 9.54 -47.98
N GLU A 88 -46.98 8.41 -47.39
CA GLU A 88 -46.91 7.13 -48.08
C GLU A 88 -48.19 6.32 -48.03
N ARG A 89 -49.22 6.82 -47.39
CA ARG A 89 -50.53 6.16 -47.23
C ARG A 89 -51.33 5.99 -48.54
N GLN A 90 -50.86 6.63 -49.62
CA GLN A 90 -51.58 6.66 -50.92
C GLN A 90 -51.12 5.59 -51.94
N ASN A 91 -50.11 4.83 -51.70
CA ASN A 91 -49.65 3.79 -52.63
C ASN A 91 -49.55 2.40 -51.95
N ALA A 92 -50.72 1.89 -51.61
CA ALA A 92 -50.87 0.70 -50.74
C ALA A 92 -50.27 -0.62 -51.25
N LEU A 93 -49.95 -0.78 -52.53
CA LEU A 93 -49.38 -2.03 -53.09
C LEU A 93 -47.83 -1.97 -53.32
N ARG A 94 -47.27 -0.78 -53.41
CA ARG A 94 -45.82 -0.60 -53.32
C ARG A 94 -45.36 -0.44 -51.86
N ALA A 95 -46.31 -0.19 -51.00
CA ALA A 95 -46.06 0.09 -49.58
C ALA A 95 -45.71 -1.17 -48.76
N GLN A 96 -46.05 -2.36 -49.22
CA GLN A 96 -45.76 -3.56 -48.38
C GLN A 96 -44.25 -3.92 -48.38
N ALA A 97 -43.57 -3.88 -49.52
CA ALA A 97 -42.14 -4.07 -49.57
C ALA A 97 -41.36 -2.88 -48.95
N ALA A 98 -41.92 -1.65 -49.06
CA ALA A 98 -41.34 -0.48 -48.42
C ALA A 98 -41.59 -0.49 -46.90
N ALA A 99 -42.76 -1.02 -46.43
CA ALA A 99 -43.07 -1.16 -45.03
C ALA A 99 -42.19 -2.19 -44.29
N GLU A 100 -41.88 -3.31 -44.96
CA GLU A 100 -40.95 -4.30 -44.39
C GLU A 100 -39.52 -3.76 -44.31
N ALA A 101 -39.04 -3.07 -45.34
CA ALA A 101 -37.73 -2.40 -45.31
C ALA A 101 -37.66 -1.30 -44.26
N SER A 102 -38.74 -0.50 -44.11
CA SER A 102 -38.80 0.57 -43.09
C SER A 102 -38.93 0.03 -41.66
N ALA A 103 -39.54 -1.14 -41.47
CA ALA A 103 -39.62 -1.81 -40.19
C ALA A 103 -38.26 -2.39 -39.75
N GLU A 104 -37.48 -2.91 -40.67
CA GLU A 104 -36.11 -3.36 -40.39
C GLU A 104 -35.19 -2.15 -40.08
N GLU A 105 -35.30 -1.04 -40.80
CA GLU A 105 -34.57 0.19 -40.53
C GLU A 105 -34.96 0.80 -39.18
N ALA A 106 -36.26 0.83 -38.83
CA ALA A 106 -36.73 1.30 -37.53
C ALA A 106 -36.22 0.42 -36.39
N LYS A 107 -36.18 -0.90 -36.61
CA LYS A 107 -35.64 -1.85 -35.62
C LYS A 107 -34.13 -1.67 -35.43
N ALA A 108 -33.39 -1.49 -36.52
CA ALA A 108 -31.95 -1.20 -36.46
C ALA A 108 -31.66 0.13 -35.80
N SER A 109 -32.44 1.16 -36.12
CA SER A 109 -32.38 2.49 -35.48
C SER A 109 -32.69 2.45 -33.96
N TYR A 110 -33.72 1.69 -33.57
CA TYR A 110 -34.09 1.46 -32.18
C TYR A 110 -32.97 0.72 -31.42
N GLN A 111 -32.41 -0.33 -32.00
CA GLN A 111 -31.29 -1.07 -31.41
C GLN A 111 -30.06 -0.19 -31.25
N LEU A 112 -29.79 0.68 -32.20
CA LEU A 112 -28.67 1.63 -32.13
C LEU A 112 -28.90 2.66 -31.01
N ALA A 113 -30.09 3.23 -30.90
CA ALA A 113 -30.46 4.19 -29.87
C ALA A 113 -30.41 3.57 -28.47
N GLU A 114 -30.88 2.33 -28.31
CA GLU A 114 -30.81 1.60 -27.03
C GLU A 114 -29.35 1.30 -26.63
N HIS A 115 -28.53 0.92 -27.59
CA HIS A 115 -27.11 0.71 -27.34
C HIS A 115 -26.38 2.00 -26.93
N GLN A 116 -26.68 3.13 -27.60
CA GLN A 116 -26.15 4.45 -27.22
C GLN A 116 -26.59 4.87 -25.81
N ARG A 117 -27.85 4.60 -25.46
CA ARG A 117 -28.36 4.83 -24.11
C ARG A 117 -27.60 4.06 -23.05
N GLN A 118 -27.33 2.76 -23.31
CA GLN A 118 -26.58 1.91 -22.39
C GLN A 118 -25.13 2.39 -22.21
N LEU A 119 -24.48 2.82 -23.31
CA LEU A 119 -23.13 3.39 -23.25
C LEU A 119 -23.08 4.71 -22.46
N ALA A 120 -24.07 5.58 -22.69
CA ALA A 120 -24.18 6.84 -21.94
C ALA A 120 -24.42 6.62 -20.44
N GLU A 121 -25.25 5.65 -20.09
CA GLU A 121 -25.51 5.29 -18.71
C GLU A 121 -24.28 4.69 -18.03
N HIS A 122 -23.53 3.82 -18.70
CA HIS A 122 -22.26 3.30 -18.21
C HIS A 122 -21.22 4.40 -18.02
N ALA A 123 -21.09 5.31 -18.97
CA ALA A 123 -20.16 6.44 -18.86
C ALA A 123 -20.52 7.37 -17.69
N ARG A 124 -21.81 7.57 -17.42
CA ARG A 124 -22.30 8.30 -16.26
C ARG A 124 -21.91 7.61 -14.95
N GLN A 125 -22.14 6.29 -14.84
CA GLN A 125 -21.79 5.53 -13.64
C GLN A 125 -20.29 5.60 -13.34
N VAL A 126 -19.43 5.52 -14.38
CA VAL A 126 -17.98 5.68 -14.23
C VAL A 126 -17.63 7.09 -13.75
N ALA A 127 -18.23 8.11 -14.33
CA ALA A 127 -18.01 9.52 -13.93
C ALA A 127 -18.45 9.78 -12.48
N ASP A 128 -19.63 9.26 -12.08
CA ASP A 128 -20.13 9.39 -10.70
C ASP A 128 -19.19 8.67 -9.71
N THR A 129 -18.70 7.49 -10.06
CA THR A 129 -17.72 6.76 -9.25
C THR A 129 -16.43 7.56 -9.05
N LEU A 130 -15.89 8.14 -10.12
CA LEU A 130 -14.68 8.99 -10.06
C LEU A 130 -14.90 10.22 -9.18
N ASN A 131 -16.07 10.84 -9.29
CA ASN A 131 -16.42 11.99 -8.46
C ASN A 131 -16.45 11.65 -6.97
N TYR A 132 -17.08 10.52 -6.60
CA TYR A 132 -17.11 10.10 -5.21
C TYR A 132 -15.73 9.75 -4.67
N ILE A 133 -14.87 9.11 -5.46
CA ILE A 133 -13.48 8.87 -5.07
C ILE A 133 -12.72 10.20 -4.88
N SER A 134 -12.90 11.16 -5.79
CA SER A 134 -12.29 12.49 -5.69
C SER A 134 -12.80 13.26 -4.46
N LEU A 135 -14.11 13.18 -4.18
CA LEU A 135 -14.69 13.73 -2.96
C LEU A 135 -14.06 13.11 -1.71
N GLY A 136 -13.92 11.77 -1.66
CA GLY A 136 -13.26 11.09 -0.55
C GLY A 136 -11.86 11.63 -0.26
N ARG A 137 -11.08 11.95 -1.30
CA ARG A 137 -9.74 12.57 -1.17
C ARG A 137 -9.80 13.99 -0.62
N THR A 138 -10.74 14.78 -1.13
CA THR A 138 -10.96 16.15 -0.66
C THR A 138 -11.33 16.15 0.82
N LEU A 139 -12.28 15.32 1.21
CA LEU A 139 -12.68 15.15 2.60
C LEU A 139 -11.51 14.67 3.49
N GLY A 140 -10.67 13.77 2.97
CA GLY A 140 -9.46 13.34 3.67
C GLY A 140 -8.48 14.48 3.92
N SER A 141 -8.22 15.32 2.91
CA SER A 141 -7.34 16.50 3.06
C SER A 141 -7.92 17.51 4.05
N GLN A 142 -9.22 17.78 3.96
CA GLN A 142 -9.92 18.67 4.88
C GLN A 142 -9.93 18.13 6.31
N SER A 143 -10.20 16.83 6.48
CA SER A 143 -10.12 16.15 7.77
C SER A 143 -8.77 16.36 8.44
N TYR A 144 -7.69 16.14 7.68
CA TYR A 144 -6.32 16.31 8.20
C TYR A 144 -6.05 17.74 8.68
N ALA A 145 -6.46 18.74 7.90
CA ALA A 145 -6.30 20.15 8.25
C ALA A 145 -7.13 20.55 9.50
N ILE A 146 -8.43 20.18 9.52
CA ILE A 146 -9.35 20.49 10.59
C ILE A 146 -8.99 19.80 11.89
N TYR A 147 -8.58 18.53 11.81
CA TYR A 147 -8.11 17.81 12.99
C TYR A 147 -6.88 18.49 13.62
N ARG A 148 -5.96 19.03 12.81
CA ARG A 148 -4.78 19.77 13.27
C ARG A 148 -5.09 21.16 13.82
N SER A 149 -6.17 21.82 13.34
CA SER A 149 -6.62 23.09 13.92
C SER A 149 -7.29 22.96 15.28
N GLY A 150 -7.53 21.72 15.75
CA GLY A 150 -8.07 21.42 17.06
C GLY A 150 -9.50 20.88 17.05
N ASP A 151 -10.26 21.02 15.98
CA ASP A 151 -11.58 20.41 15.86
C ASP A 151 -11.46 18.92 15.50
N THR A 152 -11.21 18.14 16.55
CA THR A 152 -11.02 16.69 16.42
C THR A 152 -12.33 15.94 16.14
N GLU A 153 -13.48 16.51 16.47
CA GLU A 153 -14.78 15.89 16.22
C GLU A 153 -15.15 15.97 14.74
N LEU A 154 -15.17 17.17 14.18
CA LEU A 154 -15.42 17.39 12.77
C LEU A 154 -14.36 16.71 11.90
N GLY A 155 -13.08 16.81 12.28
CA GLY A 155 -12.01 16.09 11.58
C GLY A 155 -12.21 14.57 11.56
N THR A 156 -12.72 13.98 12.65
CA THR A 156 -13.02 12.53 12.70
C THR A 156 -14.19 12.16 11.79
N MET A 157 -15.25 12.99 11.75
CA MET A 157 -16.39 12.77 10.86
C MET A 157 -16.00 12.86 9.39
N LEU A 158 -15.19 13.86 9.03
CA LEU A 158 -14.66 14.01 7.67
C LEU A 158 -13.76 12.83 7.26
N ALA A 159 -12.92 12.32 8.19
CA ALA A 159 -12.12 11.12 7.94
C ALA A 159 -13.00 9.91 7.65
N TYR A 160 -14.05 9.72 8.43
CA TYR A 160 -14.96 8.60 8.23
C TYR A 160 -15.76 8.73 6.92
N ALA A 161 -16.23 9.92 6.60
CA ALA A 161 -16.85 10.20 5.31
C ALA A 161 -15.89 9.95 4.14
N ALA A 162 -14.62 10.39 4.26
CA ALA A 162 -13.58 10.10 3.27
C ALA A 162 -13.39 8.58 3.06
N TYR A 163 -13.38 7.81 4.14
CA TYR A 163 -13.34 6.35 4.09
C TYR A 163 -14.53 5.78 3.30
N LEU A 164 -15.77 6.17 3.67
CA LEU A 164 -16.99 5.65 3.06
C LEU A 164 -17.04 5.97 1.57
N TYR A 165 -16.82 7.23 1.18
CA TYR A 165 -16.86 7.63 -0.24
C TYR A 165 -15.77 6.96 -1.06
N THR A 166 -14.59 6.73 -0.49
CA THR A 166 -13.51 6.05 -1.20
C THR A 166 -13.75 4.55 -1.28
N SER A 167 -14.12 3.90 -0.15
CA SER A 167 -14.31 2.45 -0.06
C SER A 167 -15.50 1.96 -0.88
N ASP A 168 -16.66 2.61 -0.73
CA ASP A 168 -17.89 2.19 -1.38
C ASP A 168 -17.82 2.31 -2.91
N ASN A 169 -16.94 3.16 -3.41
CA ASN A 169 -16.70 3.35 -4.84
C ASN A 169 -15.41 2.65 -5.35
N GLY A 170 -14.85 1.72 -4.58
CA GLY A 170 -13.68 0.94 -4.98
C GLY A 170 -12.40 1.77 -5.14
N GLY A 171 -12.34 2.95 -4.53
CA GLY A 171 -11.15 3.81 -4.53
C GLY A 171 -10.03 3.26 -3.65
N ASN A 172 -8.80 3.70 -3.92
CA ASN A 172 -7.65 3.31 -3.12
C ASN A 172 -7.62 4.09 -1.80
N LEU A 173 -7.84 3.40 -0.69
CA LEU A 173 -7.80 3.96 0.67
C LEU A 173 -6.38 4.31 1.16
N TYR A 174 -5.35 3.80 0.48
CA TYR A 174 -3.95 4.11 0.81
C TYR A 174 -3.45 5.39 0.14
N THR A 175 -4.35 6.22 -0.37
CA THR A 175 -3.96 7.55 -0.82
C THR A 175 -3.44 8.37 0.33
N SER A 176 -2.47 9.23 0.07
CA SER A 176 -1.87 10.04 1.13
C SER A 176 -2.91 10.85 1.90
N SER A 177 -3.86 11.49 1.18
CA SER A 177 -4.92 12.30 1.81
C SER A 177 -5.87 11.48 2.68
N VAL A 178 -6.36 10.35 2.15
CA VAL A 178 -7.31 9.50 2.87
C VAL A 178 -6.59 8.75 4.00
N PHE A 179 -5.46 8.11 3.72
CA PHE A 179 -4.75 7.30 4.71
C PHE A 179 -4.27 8.13 5.92
N GLN A 180 -3.72 9.33 5.68
CA GLN A 180 -3.28 10.22 6.76
C GLN A 180 -4.45 10.70 7.62
N ALA A 181 -5.59 11.05 7.00
CA ALA A 181 -6.80 11.40 7.74
C ALA A 181 -7.29 10.26 8.63
N LEU A 182 -7.33 9.05 8.07
CA LEU A 182 -7.77 7.85 8.79
C LEU A 182 -6.86 7.53 9.97
N THR A 183 -5.55 7.49 9.76
CA THR A 183 -4.58 7.17 10.82
C THR A 183 -4.57 8.21 11.92
N GLN A 184 -4.75 9.50 11.58
CA GLN A 184 -4.85 10.59 12.54
C GLN A 184 -6.15 10.50 13.35
N ALA A 185 -7.30 10.34 12.69
CA ALA A 185 -8.60 10.23 13.35
C ALA A 185 -8.70 9.00 14.24
N ALA A 186 -8.11 7.88 13.83
CA ALA A 186 -8.04 6.65 14.65
C ALA A 186 -7.10 6.79 15.87
N ARG A 187 -6.24 7.81 15.92
CA ARG A 187 -5.13 7.91 16.88
C ARG A 187 -4.28 6.65 16.87
N SER A 188 -3.88 6.25 15.67
CA SER A 188 -3.24 4.96 15.38
C SER A 188 -1.84 4.82 15.96
N LYS A 189 -1.20 5.90 16.43
CA LYS A 189 0.16 5.88 16.96
C LYS A 189 0.18 5.90 18.48
N ARG A 190 0.95 4.98 19.07
CA ARG A 190 1.37 5.01 20.48
C ARG A 190 2.88 4.88 20.54
N SER A 191 3.52 5.57 21.47
CA SER A 191 4.98 5.56 21.61
C SER A 191 5.39 5.49 23.07
N TRP A 192 6.47 4.76 23.34
CA TRP A 192 7.03 4.58 24.68
C TRP A 192 8.56 4.67 24.61
N SER A 193 9.14 5.55 25.38
CA SER A 193 10.60 5.64 25.57
C SER A 193 10.98 4.68 26.70
N ILE A 194 11.52 3.54 26.38
CA ILE A 194 11.71 2.42 27.31
C ILE A 194 13.13 1.88 27.38
N HIS A 195 13.95 2.14 26.37
CA HIS A 195 15.36 1.79 26.37
C HIS A 195 16.24 3.00 26.64
N ASN A 196 17.35 2.76 27.34
CA ASN A 196 18.39 3.79 27.56
C ASN A 196 19.36 3.90 26.37
N GLY A 197 19.29 2.97 25.41
CA GLY A 197 20.12 2.93 24.22
C GLY A 197 19.29 2.82 22.95
N ARG A 198 19.98 2.93 21.81
CA ARG A 198 19.36 2.71 20.51
C ARG A 198 18.78 1.29 20.44
N ILE A 199 17.54 1.17 19.99
CA ILE A 199 16.94 -0.12 19.66
C ILE A 199 17.60 -0.64 18.39
N THR A 200 18.00 -1.90 18.39
CA THR A 200 18.72 -2.52 17.28
C THR A 200 17.98 -3.70 16.69
N GLY A 201 17.04 -4.26 17.43
CA GLY A 201 16.20 -5.35 16.94
C GLY A 201 14.84 -5.32 17.63
N VAL A 202 13.80 -5.63 16.86
CA VAL A 202 12.43 -5.83 17.32
C VAL A 202 11.84 -7.08 16.66
N ASP A 203 11.21 -7.95 17.45
CA ASP A 203 10.52 -9.13 16.94
C ASP A 203 9.31 -9.48 17.81
N ILE A 204 8.36 -10.24 17.26
CA ILE A 204 7.18 -10.69 18.00
C ILE A 204 7.45 -12.08 18.58
N SER A 205 7.28 -12.20 19.87
CA SER A 205 7.34 -13.49 20.56
C SER A 205 6.30 -14.44 19.98
N LYS A 206 6.77 -15.57 19.47
CA LYS A 206 5.91 -16.62 18.91
C LYS A 206 5.10 -17.37 19.97
N GLN A 207 5.54 -17.31 21.22
CA GLN A 207 4.90 -17.99 22.33
C GLN A 207 3.61 -17.26 22.79
N ASP A 208 3.66 -15.94 22.87
CA ASP A 208 2.62 -15.16 23.54
C ASP A 208 2.24 -13.84 22.83
N GLY A 209 2.77 -13.62 21.63
CA GLY A 209 2.48 -12.43 20.83
C GLY A 209 3.05 -11.13 21.39
N GLY A 210 3.84 -11.17 22.46
CA GLY A 210 4.48 -10.00 23.03
C GLY A 210 5.60 -9.46 22.13
N LEU A 211 5.83 -8.16 22.19
CA LEU A 211 6.93 -7.52 21.46
C LEU A 211 8.23 -7.69 22.23
N MET A 212 9.22 -8.28 21.60
CA MET A 212 10.60 -8.37 22.06
C MET A 212 11.42 -7.23 21.49
N THR A 213 12.21 -6.57 22.33
CA THR A 213 13.09 -5.48 21.89
C THR A 213 14.47 -5.58 22.53
N VAL A 214 15.49 -5.22 21.77
CA VAL A 214 16.88 -5.17 22.25
C VAL A 214 17.54 -3.84 21.96
N SER A 215 18.47 -3.45 22.83
CA SER A 215 19.17 -2.19 22.69
C SER A 215 20.70 -2.32 22.73
N THR A 216 21.37 -1.27 22.28
CA THR A 216 22.84 -1.13 22.37
C THR A 216 23.36 -1.04 23.79
N ARG A 217 22.50 -0.88 24.80
CA ARG A 217 22.85 -0.82 26.22
C ARG A 217 22.64 -2.13 26.97
N GLY A 218 22.51 -3.25 26.22
CA GLY A 218 22.42 -4.58 26.79
C GLY A 218 21.07 -4.93 27.41
N GLU A 219 20.02 -4.22 27.02
CA GLU A 219 18.66 -4.47 27.49
C GLU A 219 17.93 -5.39 26.52
N LEU A 220 17.30 -6.45 27.03
CA LEU A 220 16.33 -7.31 26.34
C LEU A 220 15.01 -7.25 27.10
N LEU A 221 14.00 -6.68 26.47
CA LEU A 221 12.70 -6.41 27.09
C LEU A 221 11.59 -7.15 26.33
N LEU A 222 10.57 -7.58 27.08
CA LEU A 222 9.31 -8.10 26.54
C LEU A 222 8.17 -7.15 26.90
N HIS A 223 7.43 -6.73 25.91
CA HIS A 223 6.30 -5.81 26.08
C HIS A 223 5.00 -6.51 25.71
N LYS A 224 4.00 -6.38 26.56
CA LYS A 224 2.65 -6.90 26.36
C LYS A 224 1.62 -5.80 26.59
N GLN A 225 0.56 -5.82 25.82
CA GLN A 225 -0.61 -4.98 26.09
C GLN A 225 -1.56 -5.72 27.04
N GLU A 226 -1.77 -5.14 28.22
CA GLU A 226 -2.73 -5.66 29.19
C GLU A 226 -3.62 -4.51 29.69
N GLY A 227 -4.95 -4.64 29.53
CA GLY A 227 -5.91 -3.62 29.93
C GLY A 227 -5.70 -2.25 29.27
N GLY A 228 -5.22 -2.23 28.01
CA GLY A 228 -4.95 -1.00 27.27
C GLY A 228 -3.65 -0.28 27.65
N ARG A 229 -2.86 -0.85 28.58
CA ARG A 229 -1.54 -0.35 28.99
C ARG A 229 -0.44 -1.29 28.55
N MET A 230 0.70 -0.73 28.17
CA MET A 230 1.88 -1.52 27.89
C MET A 230 2.55 -1.91 29.21
N LYS A 231 2.70 -3.19 29.46
CA LYS A 231 3.54 -3.76 30.53
C LYS A 231 4.84 -4.22 29.92
N THR A 232 5.94 -3.80 30.54
CA THR A 232 7.30 -4.17 30.11
C THR A 232 7.92 -5.07 31.16
N LYS A 233 8.35 -6.26 30.74
CA LYS A 233 9.14 -7.19 31.54
C LYS A 233 10.59 -7.12 31.07
N ARG A 234 11.51 -6.89 31.97
CA ARG A 234 12.95 -6.98 31.72
C ARG A 234 13.35 -8.45 31.77
N LEU A 235 13.84 -8.99 30.65
CA LEU A 235 14.29 -10.37 30.55
C LEU A 235 15.80 -10.48 30.79
N PHE A 236 16.55 -9.46 30.32
CA PHE A 236 17.99 -9.36 30.52
C PHE A 236 18.40 -7.87 30.52
N ASP A 237 19.38 -7.54 31.37
CA ASP A 237 19.96 -6.19 31.45
C ASP A 237 21.41 -6.31 31.93
N ASN A 238 22.34 -6.09 31.01
CA ASN A 238 23.75 -6.03 31.32
C ASN A 238 24.47 -5.09 30.35
N ARG A 239 24.97 -3.98 30.84
CA ARG A 239 25.59 -2.90 30.05
C ARG A 239 26.88 -3.31 29.34
N ASN A 240 27.46 -4.46 29.67
CA ASN A 240 28.63 -5.02 28.96
C ASN A 240 28.25 -5.61 27.61
N TYR A 241 26.96 -5.79 27.35
CA TYR A 241 26.46 -6.31 26.10
C TYR A 241 25.96 -5.18 25.21
N CYS A 242 26.22 -5.30 23.92
CA CYS A 242 25.67 -4.40 22.88
C CYS A 242 24.85 -5.27 21.93
N PHE A 243 23.57 -5.43 22.24
CA PHE A 243 22.71 -6.24 21.38
C PHE A 243 22.57 -5.64 20.00
N ARG A 244 22.41 -6.52 18.99
CA ARG A 244 22.34 -6.16 17.58
C ARG A 244 21.09 -6.70 16.89
N ASP A 245 20.60 -7.86 17.31
CA ASP A 245 19.44 -8.51 16.71
C ASP A 245 18.72 -9.38 17.75
N VAL A 246 17.42 -9.60 17.54
CA VAL A 246 16.56 -10.47 18.33
C VAL A 246 15.71 -11.34 17.41
N PHE A 247 15.57 -12.59 17.75
CA PHE A 247 14.78 -13.54 16.99
C PHE A 247 13.93 -14.41 17.95
N SER A 248 12.65 -14.53 17.66
CA SER A 248 11.73 -15.41 18.39
C SER A 248 11.38 -16.63 17.54
N ALA A 249 11.76 -17.81 18.02
CA ALA A 249 11.55 -19.07 17.33
C ALA A 249 10.15 -19.65 17.58
N ASN A 250 9.67 -20.47 16.65
CA ASN A 250 8.38 -21.17 16.78
C ASN A 250 8.32 -22.17 17.96
N ILE A 251 9.50 -22.59 18.47
CA ILE A 251 9.63 -23.48 19.64
C ILE A 251 9.43 -22.78 20.98
N GLY A 252 9.00 -21.51 20.99
CA GLY A 252 8.75 -20.74 22.21
C GLY A 252 10.00 -20.13 22.85
N LYS A 253 11.19 -20.31 22.28
CA LYS A 253 12.43 -19.66 22.71
C LYS A 253 12.69 -18.37 21.95
N SER A 254 13.35 -17.43 22.60
CA SER A 254 13.83 -16.20 21.96
C SER A 254 15.33 -16.03 22.14
N TYR A 255 15.96 -15.45 21.15
CA TYR A 255 17.41 -15.34 21.05
C TYR A 255 17.79 -13.87 20.80
N ALA A 256 18.76 -13.37 21.54
CA ALA A 256 19.31 -12.02 21.32
C ALA A 256 20.83 -12.12 21.17
N VAL A 257 21.35 -11.58 20.08
CA VAL A 257 22.80 -11.61 19.81
C VAL A 257 23.45 -10.28 20.14
N SER A 258 24.55 -10.35 20.89
CA SER A 258 25.37 -9.19 21.25
C SER A 258 26.61 -9.13 20.36
N HIS A 259 26.94 -7.91 19.94
CA HIS A 259 28.17 -7.60 19.20
C HIS A 259 29.46 -7.98 19.96
N THR A 260 29.37 -8.15 21.28
CA THR A 260 30.48 -8.61 22.14
C THR A 260 30.67 -10.12 22.16
N GLY A 261 30.01 -10.88 21.25
CA GLY A 261 30.24 -12.33 21.12
C GLY A 261 29.39 -13.19 22.07
N HIS A 262 28.18 -12.76 22.38
CA HIS A 262 27.28 -13.51 23.27
C HIS A 262 25.91 -13.68 22.64
N LEU A 263 25.33 -14.86 22.85
CA LEU A 263 23.93 -15.15 22.55
C LEU A 263 23.17 -15.31 23.86
N VAL A 264 22.15 -14.50 24.06
CA VAL A 264 21.22 -14.65 25.19
C VAL A 264 20.02 -15.44 24.72
N VAL A 265 19.75 -16.57 25.40
CA VAL A 265 18.62 -17.45 25.13
C VAL A 265 17.60 -17.25 26.24
N VAL A 266 16.37 -16.97 25.86
CA VAL A 266 15.21 -16.86 26.76
C VAL A 266 14.28 -18.03 26.50
N ASP A 267 14.01 -18.83 27.55
CA ASP A 267 13.10 -19.96 27.54
C ASP A 267 12.11 -19.79 28.70
N GLY A 268 10.92 -19.32 28.40
CA GLY A 268 9.93 -18.95 29.40
C GLY A 268 10.42 -17.87 30.37
N SER A 269 10.70 -18.24 31.61
CA SER A 269 11.27 -17.37 32.66
C SER A 269 12.78 -17.47 32.80
N GLN A 270 13.39 -18.46 32.17
CA GLN A 270 14.82 -18.73 32.29
C GLN A 270 15.58 -17.94 31.19
N THR A 271 16.72 -17.39 31.62
CA THR A 271 17.63 -16.70 30.69
C THR A 271 19.02 -17.28 30.83
N ARG A 272 19.62 -17.66 29.72
CA ARG A 272 20.96 -18.23 29.67
C ARG A 272 21.83 -17.48 28.69
N VAL A 273 23.10 -17.36 28.99
CA VAL A 273 24.09 -16.74 28.09
C VAL A 273 24.98 -17.84 27.52
N VAL A 274 25.16 -17.80 26.21
CA VAL A 274 26.08 -18.67 25.45
C VAL A 274 27.20 -17.79 24.89
N VAL A 275 28.43 -18.14 25.17
CA VAL A 275 29.60 -17.46 24.57
C VAL A 275 29.78 -17.98 23.15
N LEU A 276 29.90 -17.06 22.20
CA LEU A 276 30.10 -17.35 20.79
C LEU A 276 31.61 -17.28 20.47
N GLU A 277 32.29 -18.37 20.70
CA GLU A 277 33.72 -18.47 20.38
C GLU A 277 33.95 -18.36 18.87
N ASN A 278 34.95 -17.58 18.47
CA ASN A 278 35.36 -17.39 17.07
C ASN A 278 34.29 -16.77 16.15
N VAL A 279 33.25 -16.11 16.71
CA VAL A 279 32.31 -15.30 15.92
C VAL A 279 32.66 -13.84 16.06
N LEU A 280 33.25 -13.27 15.00
CA LEU A 280 33.72 -11.89 15.00
C LEU A 280 32.51 -10.94 14.88
N ARG A 281 32.30 -10.12 15.90
CA ARG A 281 31.28 -9.07 15.97
C ARG A 281 29.91 -9.52 15.45
N PRO A 282 29.27 -10.48 16.11
CA PRO A 282 27.96 -10.98 15.68
C PRO A 282 26.90 -9.87 15.69
N PHE A 283 26.05 -9.85 14.65
CA PHE A 283 25.08 -8.77 14.48
C PHE A 283 23.72 -9.21 13.90
N SER A 284 23.57 -10.43 13.43
CA SER A 284 22.27 -10.89 12.88
C SER A 284 22.02 -12.37 13.19
N LEU A 285 20.75 -12.68 13.37
CA LEU A 285 20.21 -14.02 13.62
C LEU A 285 19.28 -14.41 12.46
N GLN A 286 19.55 -15.52 11.78
CA GLN A 286 18.75 -16.00 10.67
C GLN A 286 18.39 -17.49 10.88
N PRO A 287 17.09 -17.84 11.00
CA PRO A 287 16.71 -19.24 11.06
C PRO A 287 17.04 -19.95 9.75
N MET A 288 17.53 -21.16 9.83
CA MET A 288 17.74 -22.04 8.68
C MET A 288 16.41 -22.65 8.21
N PRO A 289 16.33 -23.19 6.97
CA PRO A 289 15.11 -23.79 6.44
C PRO A 289 14.52 -24.91 7.33
N GLU A 290 15.36 -25.61 8.05
CA GLU A 290 14.99 -26.73 8.94
C GLU A 290 14.45 -26.28 10.31
N GLU A 291 14.16 -25.01 10.50
CA GLU A 291 13.57 -24.37 11.70
C GLU A 291 14.19 -24.75 13.06
N ARG A 292 15.05 -25.75 13.09
CA ARG A 292 15.81 -26.21 14.27
C ARG A 292 17.13 -25.46 14.42
N LEU A 293 17.71 -25.03 13.31
CA LEU A 293 19.03 -24.40 13.27
C LEU A 293 18.91 -22.89 13.13
N LEU A 294 19.73 -22.18 13.88
CA LEU A 294 19.87 -20.72 13.84
C LEU A 294 21.27 -20.36 13.36
N LEU A 295 21.34 -19.64 12.26
CA LEU A 295 22.60 -19.09 11.77
C LEU A 295 22.87 -17.77 12.49
N ILE A 296 23.99 -17.69 13.20
CA ILE A 296 24.50 -16.50 13.85
C ILE A 296 25.55 -15.90 12.92
N ILE A 297 25.36 -14.64 12.55
CA ILE A 297 26.16 -13.97 11.54
C ILE A 297 26.95 -12.84 12.18
N GLY A 298 28.28 -12.91 12.05
CA GLY A 298 29.20 -11.85 12.40
C GLY A 298 29.78 -11.16 11.16
N GLU A 299 30.58 -10.13 11.36
CA GLU A 299 31.21 -9.37 10.28
C GLU A 299 32.17 -10.22 9.44
N GLY A 300 32.90 -11.16 10.05
CA GLY A 300 33.90 -12.01 9.38
C GLY A 300 33.77 -13.49 9.67
N SER A 301 32.68 -13.94 10.24
CA SER A 301 32.46 -15.35 10.57
C SER A 301 30.99 -15.65 10.79
N ILE A 302 30.62 -16.91 10.68
CA ILE A 302 29.26 -17.42 10.96
C ILE A 302 29.36 -18.59 11.93
N ALA A 303 28.30 -18.79 12.71
CA ALA A 303 28.12 -19.97 13.56
C ALA A 303 26.75 -20.58 13.34
N MET A 304 26.68 -21.89 13.47
CA MET A 304 25.43 -22.63 13.47
C MET A 304 25.07 -23.05 14.90
N TYR A 305 23.88 -22.69 15.32
CA TYR A 305 23.36 -22.98 16.65
C TYR A 305 22.16 -23.92 16.54
N ASP A 306 22.18 -25.02 17.28
CA ASP A 306 21.05 -25.95 17.39
C ASP A 306 20.14 -25.50 18.54
N MET A 307 18.97 -25.02 18.19
CA MET A 307 17.96 -24.51 19.14
C MET A 307 17.31 -25.61 20.00
N ALA A 308 17.40 -26.86 19.59
CA ALA A 308 16.87 -27.97 20.38
C ALA A 308 17.85 -28.43 21.46
N THR A 309 19.14 -28.53 21.15
CA THR A 309 20.18 -28.93 22.09
C THR A 309 20.82 -27.74 22.80
N ASP A 310 20.51 -26.54 22.38
CA ASP A 310 21.04 -25.27 22.89
C ASP A 310 22.59 -25.19 22.84
N LYS A 311 23.17 -25.64 21.73
CA LYS A 311 24.62 -25.64 21.50
C LYS A 311 25.03 -25.05 20.18
N VAL A 312 26.17 -24.42 20.16
CA VAL A 312 26.88 -24.08 18.92
C VAL A 312 27.45 -25.39 18.35
N ILE A 313 27.01 -25.78 17.15
CA ILE A 313 27.42 -27.01 16.49
C ILE A 313 28.61 -26.81 15.53
N GLY A 314 28.93 -25.57 15.21
CA GLY A 314 30.11 -25.24 14.41
C GLY A 314 30.24 -23.76 14.15
N THR A 315 31.44 -23.33 13.80
CA THR A 315 31.79 -21.96 13.39
C THR A 315 32.61 -22.00 12.12
N ARG A 316 32.46 -20.98 11.29
CA ARG A 316 33.26 -20.84 10.06
C ARG A 316 33.73 -19.40 9.88
N PRO A 317 35.01 -19.13 9.72
CA PRO A 317 35.52 -17.84 9.27
C PRO A 317 35.13 -17.60 7.81
N LEU A 318 34.92 -16.35 7.45
CA LEU A 318 34.60 -15.90 6.09
C LEU A 318 35.82 -15.13 5.52
N ASP A 319 36.04 -15.25 4.23
CA ASP A 319 37.07 -14.52 3.47
C ASP A 319 36.57 -13.14 2.99
N PHE A 320 35.40 -12.72 3.46
CA PHE A 320 34.75 -11.45 3.17
C PHE A 320 34.07 -10.86 4.41
N THR A 321 33.85 -9.53 4.39
CA THR A 321 33.15 -8.82 5.45
C THR A 321 31.67 -8.71 5.12
N VAL A 322 30.82 -9.23 6.00
CA VAL A 322 29.37 -9.14 5.88
C VAL A 322 28.91 -7.76 6.37
N VAL A 323 28.11 -7.08 5.55
CA VAL A 323 27.59 -5.73 5.86
C VAL A 323 26.09 -5.71 6.13
N SER A 324 25.35 -6.68 5.59
CA SER A 324 23.92 -6.85 5.83
C SER A 324 23.49 -8.29 5.51
N THR A 325 22.28 -8.61 5.93
CA THR A 325 21.72 -9.95 5.77
C THR A 325 20.30 -9.88 5.19
N GLY A 326 19.83 -11.00 4.67
CA GLY A 326 18.49 -11.17 4.17
C GLY A 326 18.09 -12.65 4.11
N ARG A 327 16.91 -12.92 3.56
CA ARG A 327 16.43 -14.29 3.31
C ARG A 327 15.75 -14.37 1.95
N HIS A 328 16.07 -15.42 1.22
CA HIS A 328 15.42 -15.75 -0.05
C HIS A 328 15.04 -17.22 -0.08
N HIS A 329 13.77 -17.53 -0.35
CA HIS A 329 13.24 -18.89 -0.28
C HIS A 329 13.64 -19.64 1.01
N ASN A 330 13.46 -18.99 2.15
CA ASN A 330 13.84 -19.48 3.49
C ASN A 330 15.35 -19.70 3.72
N ARG A 331 16.23 -19.40 2.77
CA ARG A 331 17.68 -19.48 2.94
C ARG A 331 18.27 -18.14 3.35
N PRO A 332 19.17 -18.09 4.35
CA PRO A 332 19.92 -16.89 4.70
C PRO A 332 20.80 -16.42 3.54
N LEU A 333 20.84 -15.11 3.37
CA LEU A 333 21.72 -14.40 2.44
C LEU A 333 22.61 -13.45 3.24
N LEU A 334 23.90 -13.43 2.88
CA LEU A 334 24.89 -12.47 3.38
C LEU A 334 25.26 -11.53 2.24
N PHE A 335 25.35 -10.24 2.51
CA PHE A 335 25.79 -9.24 1.54
C PHE A 335 27.14 -8.70 2.01
N ASP A 336 28.14 -8.69 1.11
CA ASP A 336 29.46 -8.17 1.40
C ASP A 336 29.65 -6.73 0.89
N HIS A 337 30.73 -6.10 1.34
CA HIS A 337 31.12 -4.75 0.92
C HIS A 337 31.57 -4.65 -0.55
N ARG A 338 31.82 -5.79 -1.21
CA ARG A 338 32.25 -5.88 -2.62
C ARG A 338 31.07 -6.03 -3.58
N GLY A 339 29.83 -5.95 -3.07
CA GLY A 339 28.60 -6.08 -3.89
C GLY A 339 28.31 -7.51 -4.32
N ARG A 340 28.69 -8.49 -3.51
CA ARG A 340 28.33 -9.90 -3.70
C ARG A 340 27.29 -10.30 -2.68
N MET A 341 26.47 -11.27 -3.04
CA MET A 341 25.59 -11.97 -2.12
C MET A 341 25.98 -13.44 -2.03
N HIS A 342 25.91 -13.96 -0.83
CA HIS A 342 26.30 -15.31 -0.48
C HIS A 342 25.11 -16.02 0.15
N SER A 343 24.64 -17.10 -0.49
CA SER A 343 23.53 -17.93 0.02
C SER A 343 24.10 -19.04 0.88
N VAL A 344 23.65 -19.13 2.11
CA VAL A 344 24.12 -20.12 3.08
C VAL A 344 23.18 -21.32 3.11
N GLY A 345 23.64 -22.45 2.63
CA GLY A 345 22.94 -23.74 2.75
C GLY A 345 23.35 -24.52 4.00
N SER A 346 24.64 -24.45 4.36
CA SER A 346 25.24 -24.98 5.60
C SER A 346 26.54 -24.23 5.85
N LEU A 347 27.24 -24.58 6.95
CA LEU A 347 28.57 -23.99 7.20
C LEU A 347 29.55 -24.29 6.05
N ASP A 348 29.46 -25.44 5.39
CA ASP A 348 30.37 -25.84 4.32
C ASP A 348 29.85 -25.48 2.91
N ASN A 349 28.56 -25.18 2.81
CA ASN A 349 27.91 -24.87 1.53
C ASN A 349 27.46 -23.41 1.48
N ILE A 350 28.35 -22.53 0.98
CA ILE A 350 28.08 -21.12 0.73
C ILE A 350 28.30 -20.86 -0.76
N THR A 351 27.25 -20.46 -1.44
CA THR A 351 27.30 -20.11 -2.86
C THR A 351 27.27 -18.59 -3.02
N SER A 352 28.08 -18.07 -3.93
CA SER A 352 28.28 -16.62 -4.09
C SER A 352 27.92 -16.16 -5.48
N LYS A 353 27.22 -15.04 -5.60
CA LYS A 353 26.94 -14.37 -6.87
C LYS A 353 27.00 -12.85 -6.71
N LYS A 354 27.19 -12.14 -7.82
CA LYS A 354 27.16 -10.67 -7.81
C LYS A 354 25.73 -10.19 -7.55
N VAL A 355 25.59 -9.15 -6.73
CA VAL A 355 24.31 -8.45 -6.56
C VAL A 355 23.94 -7.77 -7.88
N PRO A 356 22.69 -7.91 -8.39
CA PRO A 356 22.32 -7.39 -9.71
C PRO A 356 22.16 -5.86 -9.76
N VAL A 357 22.40 -5.18 -8.64
CA VAL A 357 22.28 -3.72 -8.50
C VAL A 357 23.57 -3.13 -7.96
N ALA A 358 23.85 -1.86 -8.30
CA ALA A 358 25.04 -1.15 -7.85
C ALA A 358 24.80 -0.48 -6.48
N GLY A 359 25.84 -0.48 -5.63
CA GLY A 359 25.83 0.16 -4.32
C GLY A 359 25.85 -0.84 -3.17
N GLN A 360 25.86 -0.33 -1.93
CA GLN A 360 25.88 -1.15 -0.73
C GLN A 360 24.46 -1.52 -0.29
N VAL A 361 24.16 -2.82 -0.30
CA VAL A 361 22.90 -3.35 0.20
C VAL A 361 22.88 -3.28 1.72
N THR A 362 21.87 -2.67 2.29
CA THR A 362 21.68 -2.50 3.74
C THR A 362 20.45 -3.21 4.28
N ALA A 363 19.50 -3.52 3.41
CA ALA A 363 18.28 -4.26 3.73
C ALA A 363 17.85 -5.10 2.52
N PHE A 364 17.16 -6.19 2.78
CA PHE A 364 16.74 -7.12 1.74
C PHE A 364 15.36 -7.72 2.07
N ALA A 365 14.52 -7.88 1.05
CA ALA A 365 13.29 -8.65 1.13
C ALA A 365 13.00 -9.32 -0.21
N SER A 366 12.33 -10.47 -0.18
CA SER A 366 11.91 -11.16 -1.39
C SER A 366 10.61 -11.92 -1.19
N ASN A 367 9.87 -12.10 -2.28
CA ASN A 367 8.78 -13.06 -2.40
C ASN A 367 8.96 -13.89 -3.68
N ALA A 368 7.94 -14.64 -4.08
CA ALA A 368 8.00 -15.45 -5.30
C ALA A 368 8.11 -14.61 -6.59
N SER A 369 7.63 -13.37 -6.58
CA SER A 369 7.47 -12.54 -7.77
C SER A 369 8.60 -11.54 -7.98
N LEU A 370 9.27 -11.11 -6.92
CA LEU A 370 10.34 -10.11 -7.01
C LEU A 370 11.27 -10.11 -5.79
N THR A 371 12.39 -9.45 -5.97
CA THR A 371 13.40 -9.23 -4.93
C THR A 371 13.65 -7.73 -4.76
N ALA A 372 13.72 -7.26 -3.52
CA ALA A 372 13.95 -5.86 -3.16
C ALA A 372 15.28 -5.70 -2.41
N TYR A 373 16.09 -4.74 -2.84
CA TYR A 373 17.37 -4.36 -2.24
C TYR A 373 17.26 -2.92 -1.74
N GLY A 374 17.34 -2.71 -0.44
CA GLY A 374 17.46 -1.40 0.19
C GLY A 374 18.92 -0.98 0.29
N MET A 375 19.21 0.26 -0.05
CA MET A 375 20.56 0.76 -0.22
C MET A 375 20.94 1.77 0.87
N SER A 376 22.23 1.99 0.99
CA SER A 376 22.81 2.99 1.92
C SER A 376 22.46 4.44 1.54
N ASP A 377 22.17 4.70 0.26
CA ASP A 377 21.78 6.02 -0.27
C ASP A 377 20.27 6.31 -0.14
N GLY A 378 19.48 5.36 0.40
CA GLY A 378 18.02 5.47 0.52
C GLY A 378 17.25 4.95 -0.68
N SER A 379 17.88 4.61 -1.78
CA SER A 379 17.21 3.99 -2.90
C SER A 379 16.83 2.54 -2.60
N ILE A 380 15.76 2.08 -3.25
CA ILE A 380 15.33 0.68 -3.22
C ILE A 380 15.31 0.18 -4.66
N TRP A 381 15.93 -0.96 -4.90
CA TRP A 381 15.94 -1.58 -6.21
C TRP A 381 15.09 -2.85 -6.19
N LEU A 382 14.22 -2.98 -7.17
CA LEU A 382 13.45 -4.19 -7.41
C LEU A 382 14.04 -4.96 -8.59
N THR A 383 14.15 -6.27 -8.46
CA THR A 383 14.53 -7.16 -9.55
C THR A 383 13.46 -8.24 -9.71
N TYR A 384 13.09 -8.49 -10.95
CA TYR A 384 12.05 -9.45 -11.34
C TYR A 384 12.67 -10.68 -11.99
N PRO A 385 12.00 -11.85 -11.97
CA PRO A 385 12.51 -13.08 -12.60
C PRO A 385 12.81 -12.93 -14.10
N ASN A 386 12.11 -12.05 -14.79
CA ASN A 386 12.32 -11.74 -16.21
C ASN A 386 13.53 -10.83 -16.47
N GLY A 387 14.36 -10.53 -15.46
CA GLY A 387 15.52 -9.66 -15.56
C GLY A 387 15.22 -8.16 -15.51
N LYS A 388 13.96 -7.73 -15.41
CA LYS A 388 13.62 -6.31 -15.26
C LYS A 388 14.15 -5.81 -13.92
N VAL A 389 14.75 -4.63 -13.95
CA VAL A 389 15.26 -3.91 -12.75
C VAL A 389 14.57 -2.54 -12.68
N LEU A 390 14.09 -2.19 -11.50
CA LEU A 390 13.42 -0.91 -11.25
C LEU A 390 14.02 -0.24 -10.01
N LYS A 391 14.37 1.03 -10.12
CA LYS A 391 14.82 1.86 -8.98
C LYS A 391 13.63 2.64 -8.42
N LEU A 392 13.36 2.48 -7.14
CA LEU A 392 12.36 3.25 -6.39
C LEU A 392 13.07 4.36 -5.61
N ALA A 393 12.52 5.56 -5.68
CA ALA A 393 12.94 6.71 -4.87
C ALA A 393 11.87 7.00 -3.82
N GLY A 394 12.27 7.25 -2.59
CA GLY A 394 11.31 7.55 -1.50
C GLY A 394 12.01 7.92 -0.20
N HIS A 395 13.11 7.25 0.13
CA HIS A 395 13.92 7.57 1.29
C HIS A 395 15.07 8.53 0.94
N LEU A 396 15.46 9.35 1.92
CA LEU A 396 16.55 10.32 1.81
C LEU A 396 17.81 9.87 2.56
N SER A 397 17.76 8.70 3.20
CA SER A 397 18.85 8.13 3.98
C SER A 397 18.81 6.62 3.95
N LYS A 398 19.82 5.98 4.55
CA LYS A 398 19.99 4.52 4.62
C LYS A 398 18.67 3.81 4.90
N VAL A 399 18.31 2.86 4.03
CA VAL A 399 17.22 1.90 4.29
C VAL A 399 17.67 0.92 5.36
N THR A 400 16.95 0.86 6.48
CA THR A 400 17.34 0.04 7.64
C THR A 400 16.75 -1.36 7.59
N LYS A 401 15.53 -1.50 7.13
CA LYS A 401 14.86 -2.80 6.97
C LYS A 401 13.86 -2.77 5.81
N LEU A 402 13.73 -3.91 5.15
CA LEU A 402 12.69 -4.20 4.18
C LEU A 402 11.90 -5.43 4.64
N LYS A 403 10.61 -5.40 4.44
CA LYS A 403 9.74 -6.58 4.61
C LYS A 403 8.70 -6.62 3.49
N MET A 404 8.46 -7.80 2.96
CA MET A 404 7.47 -8.02 1.91
C MET A 404 6.33 -8.86 2.47
N ILE A 405 5.11 -8.38 2.29
CA ILE A 405 3.88 -9.06 2.69
C ILE A 405 2.93 -8.99 1.50
N ASP A 406 2.63 -10.14 0.93
CA ASP A 406 1.81 -10.27 -0.28
C ASP A 406 2.39 -9.40 -1.43
N ASP A 407 1.64 -8.47 -1.97
CA ASP A 407 2.05 -7.51 -3.01
C ASP A 407 2.58 -6.17 -2.45
N ARG A 408 2.87 -6.09 -1.15
CA ARG A 408 3.30 -4.87 -0.47
C ARG A 408 4.73 -4.98 0.02
N LEU A 409 5.56 -4.03 -0.37
CA LEU A 409 6.90 -3.85 0.15
C LEU A 409 6.90 -2.74 1.21
N TYR A 410 7.32 -3.05 2.41
CA TYR A 410 7.48 -2.10 3.52
C TYR A 410 8.95 -1.79 3.74
N SER A 411 9.26 -0.53 4.05
CA SER A 411 10.63 -0.07 4.29
C SER A 411 10.70 0.96 5.41
N SER A 412 11.74 0.84 6.24
CA SER A 412 12.13 1.86 7.22
C SER A 412 13.49 2.45 6.87
N SER A 413 13.77 3.68 7.33
CA SER A 413 15.01 4.38 7.04
C SER A 413 15.45 5.31 8.18
N TYR A 414 16.71 5.71 8.14
CA TYR A 414 17.26 6.75 9.01
C TYR A 414 16.70 8.15 8.72
N ASP A 415 15.93 8.35 7.65
CA ASP A 415 15.17 9.59 7.44
C ASP A 415 13.91 9.69 8.32
N GLY A 416 13.65 8.69 9.16
CA GLY A 416 12.50 8.62 10.05
C GLY A 416 11.21 8.18 9.36
N LYS A 417 11.21 7.91 8.06
CA LYS A 417 10.01 7.50 7.34
C LYS A 417 9.82 5.99 7.37
N MET A 418 8.58 5.60 7.53
CA MET A 418 8.07 4.27 7.19
C MET A 418 7.26 4.39 5.93
N LEU A 419 7.70 3.73 4.87
CA LEU A 419 7.04 3.74 3.57
C LEU A 419 6.53 2.35 3.22
N PHE A 420 5.51 2.29 2.37
CA PHE A 420 5.19 1.07 1.67
C PHE A 420 4.91 1.35 0.18
N TRP A 421 5.10 0.32 -0.65
CA TRP A 421 4.84 0.33 -2.08
C TRP A 421 3.92 -0.84 -2.41
N MET A 422 2.93 -0.59 -3.25
CA MET A 422 2.14 -1.64 -3.88
C MET A 422 2.89 -2.14 -5.11
N THR A 423 3.45 -3.34 -5.03
CA THR A 423 4.32 -3.90 -6.08
C THR A 423 3.55 -4.43 -7.28
N SER A 424 2.24 -4.58 -7.16
CA SER A 424 1.30 -4.90 -8.25
C SER A 424 1.01 -3.69 -9.15
N ASP A 425 1.33 -2.47 -8.72
CA ASP A 425 1.09 -1.27 -9.50
C ASP A 425 2.16 -1.05 -10.58
N LEU A 426 1.72 -0.62 -11.79
CA LEU A 426 2.62 -0.32 -12.92
C LEU A 426 3.54 0.87 -12.66
N GLN A 427 3.10 1.84 -11.85
CA GLN A 427 3.87 3.01 -11.42
C GLN A 427 4.10 2.98 -9.92
N ILE A 428 4.94 2.08 -9.45
CA ILE A 428 5.20 1.89 -8.02
C ILE A 428 5.66 3.21 -7.36
N ARG A 429 4.80 3.78 -6.53
CA ARG A 429 5.07 5.02 -5.78
C ARG A 429 5.01 4.77 -4.28
N PRO A 430 5.84 5.47 -3.49
CA PRO A 430 5.81 5.32 -2.05
C PRO A 430 4.57 5.92 -1.43
N ILE A 431 3.99 5.22 -0.47
CA ILE A 431 2.97 5.71 0.43
C ILE A 431 3.61 5.86 1.81
N THR A 432 3.57 7.05 2.36
CA THR A 432 4.08 7.30 3.70
C THR A 432 3.06 6.81 4.72
N LEU A 433 3.40 5.76 5.46
CA LEU A 433 2.57 5.29 6.58
C LEU A 433 2.64 6.26 7.75
N PHE A 434 3.86 6.66 8.09
CA PHE A 434 4.13 7.67 9.12
C PHE A 434 5.55 8.21 9.00
N GLN A 435 5.78 9.33 9.68
CA GLN A 435 7.11 9.91 9.88
C GLN A 435 7.38 10.04 11.37
N ALA A 436 8.55 9.58 11.79
CA ALA A 436 9.10 9.78 13.13
C ALA A 436 10.13 10.92 13.11
N ASP A 437 10.35 11.53 14.26
CA ASP A 437 11.37 12.58 14.41
C ASP A 437 12.78 11.98 14.51
N ASN A 438 12.88 10.67 14.75
CA ASN A 438 14.12 9.95 14.99
C ASN A 438 14.38 8.91 13.87
N TRP A 439 15.62 8.42 13.80
CA TRP A 439 16.01 7.37 12.87
C TRP A 439 15.31 6.05 13.21
N LEU A 440 14.54 5.52 12.28
CA LEU A 440 13.98 4.18 12.42
C LEU A 440 15.08 3.15 12.20
N THR A 441 15.25 2.27 13.19
CA THR A 441 16.33 1.28 13.18
C THR A 441 15.86 -0.10 12.78
N ASP A 442 14.66 -0.47 13.22
CA ASP A 442 14.05 -1.77 12.93
C ASP A 442 12.52 -1.71 13.03
N PHE A 443 11.84 -2.69 12.44
CA PHE A 443 10.39 -2.85 12.56
C PHE A 443 9.94 -4.29 12.42
N THR A 444 8.78 -4.59 13.00
CA THR A 444 8.10 -5.88 12.84
C THR A 444 6.58 -5.70 12.81
N PHE A 445 5.86 -6.73 12.37
CA PHE A 445 4.40 -6.76 12.35
C PHE A 445 3.89 -7.62 13.49
N THR A 446 2.72 -7.29 14.01
CA THR A 446 1.95 -8.22 14.84
C THR A 446 1.56 -9.47 14.05
N ASN A 447 1.21 -10.54 14.73
CA ASN A 447 0.87 -11.82 14.07
C ASN A 447 -0.36 -11.70 13.16
N ASP A 448 -1.33 -10.84 13.51
CA ASP A 448 -2.51 -10.48 12.72
C ASP A 448 -2.20 -9.50 11.59
N LYS A 449 -1.01 -8.91 11.57
CA LYS A 449 -0.56 -7.86 10.63
C LYS A 449 -1.38 -6.55 10.72
N ASP A 450 -2.12 -6.35 11.77
CA ASP A 450 -2.89 -5.13 11.99
C ASP A 450 -2.02 -3.95 12.42
N TYR A 451 -0.91 -4.22 13.10
CA TYR A 451 0.00 -3.21 13.62
C TYR A 451 1.44 -3.42 13.14
N ILE A 452 2.16 -2.31 13.01
CA ILE A 452 3.62 -2.27 12.88
C ILE A 452 4.21 -1.75 14.19
N TRP A 453 5.19 -2.46 14.70
CA TRP A 453 6.05 -2.00 15.78
C TRP A 453 7.37 -1.52 15.22
N THR A 454 7.82 -0.35 15.67
CA THR A 454 9.11 0.22 15.25
C THR A 454 9.97 0.52 16.45
N GLY A 455 11.29 0.38 16.27
CA GLY A 455 12.30 0.86 17.18
C GLY A 455 13.08 2.02 16.58
N ASP A 456 13.54 2.95 17.41
CA ASP A 456 14.32 4.09 16.97
C ASP A 456 15.70 4.19 17.65
N ASN A 457 16.49 5.18 17.22
CA ASN A 457 17.84 5.41 17.74
C ASN A 457 17.88 6.08 19.11
N ARG A 458 16.73 6.48 19.66
CA ARG A 458 16.61 7.08 21.02
C ARG A 458 16.00 6.14 22.05
N GLY A 459 15.76 4.87 21.68
CA GLY A 459 15.19 3.89 22.60
C GLY A 459 13.67 3.95 22.69
N THR A 460 13.02 4.58 21.72
CA THR A 460 11.56 4.65 21.65
C THR A 460 11.03 3.48 20.83
N VAL A 461 10.06 2.79 21.39
CA VAL A 461 9.21 1.82 20.67
C VAL A 461 7.92 2.50 20.31
N SER A 462 7.47 2.34 19.09
CA SER A 462 6.19 2.88 18.62
C SER A 462 5.34 1.80 17.96
N GLU A 463 4.07 1.81 18.30
CA GLU A 463 3.03 1.00 17.67
C GLU A 463 2.23 1.86 16.69
N HIS A 464 2.01 1.32 15.51
CA HIS A 464 1.24 2.00 14.46
C HIS A 464 0.19 1.03 13.91
N LEU A 465 -1.08 1.39 14.05
CA LEU A 465 -2.18 0.68 13.41
C LEU A 465 -2.17 0.96 11.91
N ILE A 466 -2.14 -0.09 11.10
CA ILE A 466 -2.06 0.00 9.63
C ILE A 466 -3.22 -0.72 8.92
N SER A 467 -3.94 -1.56 9.62
CA SER A 467 -5.08 -2.32 9.09
C SER A 467 -6.27 -1.39 8.87
N LEU A 468 -6.62 -1.15 7.61
CA LEU A 468 -7.74 -0.26 7.25
C LEU A 468 -9.08 -0.70 7.84
N PRO A 469 -9.46 -1.99 7.88
CA PRO A 469 -10.70 -2.42 8.53
C PRO A 469 -10.73 -2.08 10.03
N VAL A 470 -9.60 -2.26 10.72
CA VAL A 470 -9.50 -1.94 12.16
C VAL A 470 -9.50 -0.43 12.38
N ILE A 471 -8.80 0.34 11.53
CA ILE A 471 -8.83 1.80 11.53
C ILE A 471 -10.26 2.30 11.36
N ALA A 472 -10.98 1.83 10.35
CA ALA A 472 -12.35 2.23 10.07
C ALA A 472 -13.30 1.93 11.25
N LYS A 473 -13.16 0.75 11.86
CA LYS A 473 -13.91 0.36 13.07
C LYS A 473 -13.63 1.32 14.24
N HIS A 474 -12.36 1.66 14.47
CA HIS A 474 -11.99 2.61 15.54
C HIS A 474 -12.54 4.01 15.27
N ILE A 475 -12.50 4.49 14.03
CA ILE A 475 -13.05 5.81 13.68
C ILE A 475 -14.57 5.82 13.86
N ARG A 476 -15.27 4.78 13.37
CA ARG A 476 -16.72 4.67 13.54
C ARG A 476 -17.15 4.75 15.01
N GLN A 477 -16.44 4.09 15.91
CA GLN A 477 -16.69 4.15 17.37
C GLN A 477 -16.45 5.54 17.96
N ARG A 478 -15.67 6.40 17.31
CA ARG A 478 -15.32 7.76 17.76
C ARG A 478 -16.23 8.82 17.15
N VAL A 479 -16.95 8.51 16.09
CA VAL A 479 -17.98 9.40 15.53
C VAL A 479 -19.12 9.50 16.54
N LYS A 480 -19.34 10.71 17.10
CA LYS A 480 -20.31 10.95 18.15
C LYS A 480 -21.66 11.45 17.64
N ARG A 481 -21.65 12.15 16.52
CA ARG A 481 -22.84 12.76 15.88
C ARG A 481 -22.76 12.64 14.36
N ASN A 482 -23.83 12.95 13.70
CA ASN A 482 -23.89 13.16 12.27
C ASN A 482 -23.52 14.60 11.91
N PHE A 483 -23.22 14.89 10.63
CA PHE A 483 -23.07 16.25 10.13
C PHE A 483 -24.39 17.03 10.32
N THR A 484 -24.29 18.33 10.58
CA THR A 484 -25.41 19.23 10.35
C THR A 484 -25.64 19.41 8.85
N GLN A 485 -26.82 19.88 8.43
CA GLN A 485 -27.07 20.14 7.00
C GLN A 485 -26.11 21.19 6.44
N GLU A 486 -25.76 22.21 7.23
CA GLU A 486 -24.81 23.26 6.85
C GLU A 486 -23.39 22.70 6.69
N GLU A 487 -22.92 21.85 7.61
CA GLU A 487 -21.64 21.16 7.49
C GLU A 487 -21.60 20.25 6.26
N TRP A 488 -22.70 19.51 6.01
CA TRP A 488 -22.82 18.67 4.83
C TRP A 488 -22.71 19.46 3.54
N ASP A 489 -23.51 20.51 3.43
CA ASP A 489 -23.54 21.38 2.26
C ASP A 489 -22.20 22.04 1.98
N PHE A 490 -21.46 22.37 3.05
CA PHE A 490 -20.15 23.02 2.95
C PHE A 490 -19.02 22.06 2.60
N TYR A 491 -18.94 20.90 3.27
CA TYR A 491 -17.81 19.97 3.10
C TYR A 491 -18.04 18.90 2.06
N VAL A 492 -19.26 18.37 1.97
CA VAL A 492 -19.62 17.28 1.05
C VAL A 492 -20.20 17.82 -0.24
N GLY A 493 -21.12 18.79 -0.14
CA GLY A 493 -21.72 19.49 -1.27
C GLY A 493 -23.25 19.34 -1.33
N LYS A 494 -23.91 20.42 -1.73
CA LYS A 494 -25.38 20.51 -1.83
C LYS A 494 -26.02 19.51 -2.79
N GLY A 495 -25.27 19.07 -3.80
CA GLY A 495 -25.75 18.11 -4.81
C GLY A 495 -25.60 16.65 -4.42
N ILE A 496 -25.01 16.35 -3.28
CA ILE A 496 -24.76 14.98 -2.81
C ILE A 496 -25.81 14.63 -1.74
N PRO A 497 -26.52 13.52 -1.89
CA PRO A 497 -27.53 13.09 -0.91
C PRO A 497 -26.92 12.98 0.48
N TYR A 498 -27.63 13.52 1.47
CA TYR A 498 -27.21 13.45 2.86
C TYR A 498 -27.08 11.98 3.32
N ARG A 499 -26.00 11.69 4.00
CA ARG A 499 -25.73 10.36 4.53
C ARG A 499 -25.38 10.43 6.03
N GLU A 500 -26.08 9.65 6.81
CA GLU A 500 -25.75 9.48 8.22
C GLU A 500 -24.47 8.66 8.38
N LEU A 501 -23.60 9.09 9.26
CA LEU A 501 -22.34 8.42 9.62
C LEU A 501 -22.52 7.48 10.82
N LYS A 502 -23.52 7.81 11.64
CA LYS A 502 -23.86 7.07 12.85
C LYS A 502 -25.33 6.63 12.76
N ASP A 503 -25.51 5.33 12.93
CA ASP A 503 -26.85 4.69 13.07
C ASP A 503 -27.49 5.05 14.40
#